data_b1203cad9a280aedeb22bf16baabe359
#
_entry.id   b1203cad9a280aedeb22bf16baabe359
#
_cell.length_a   1.000
_cell.length_b   1.000
_cell.length_c   1.000
_cell.angle_alpha   90.00
_cell.angle_beta   90.00
_cell.angle_gamma   90.00
#
_symmetry.space_group_name_H-M   'P 1'
#
loop_
_entity.id
_entity.type
_entity.pdbx_description
1 polymer ?
#
loop_
_entity_poly.entity_id
_entity_poly.type
_entity_poly.pdbx_seq_one_letter_code
_entity_poly.pdbx_strand_id
1 'polypeptide(L)'
;MTRLVVGLDLGGTKIATCLMDKSGSIIKKVTVPTLAKEGPDAVISRMKSSVYEVITQANVTKKDIVAMGICSPGPLDTKKGVIKNPPNLPGWVEVPLRDKLYNEFELPITIENDANAAALGENLYGSGKGMKNFMYITVSTGIGGGLVTKGKLFKGANG
;
A
#
# COMPACT_ATOMS: atom_id res chain seq x y z
N MET A 1 -1.59 -23.40 -9.26
CA MET A 1 -1.80 -21.96 -9.51
C MET A 1 -0.96 -21.19 -8.51
N THR A 2 -0.11 -20.31 -9.02
CA THR A 2 0.74 -19.43 -8.18
C THR A 2 -0.19 -18.38 -7.55
N ARG A 3 -0.19 -18.27 -6.21
CA ARG A 3 -1.00 -17.25 -5.51
C ARG A 3 -0.11 -16.06 -5.22
N LEU A 4 -0.36 -14.96 -5.92
CA LEU A 4 0.41 -13.75 -5.83
C LEU A 4 -0.41 -12.63 -5.17
N VAL A 5 0.28 -11.65 -4.59
CA VAL A 5 -0.34 -10.43 -4.06
C VAL A 5 0.31 -9.21 -4.72
N VAL A 6 -0.50 -8.18 -4.94
CA VAL A 6 -0.02 -6.87 -5.36
C VAL A 6 0.19 -6.01 -4.12
N GLY A 7 1.39 -5.44 -3.98
CA GLY A 7 1.68 -4.37 -3.03
C GLY A 7 1.78 -3.04 -3.78
N LEU A 8 1.10 -2.00 -3.28
CA LEU A 8 1.10 -0.68 -3.88
C LEU A 8 1.38 0.39 -2.80
N ASP A 9 2.42 1.17 -3.03
CA ASP A 9 2.80 2.31 -2.18
C ASP A 9 2.46 3.62 -2.90
N LEU A 10 1.45 4.33 -2.40
CA LEU A 10 1.03 5.64 -2.89
C LEU A 10 1.75 6.74 -2.11
N GLY A 11 2.83 7.25 -2.67
CA GLY A 11 3.51 8.43 -2.14
C GLY A 11 3.11 9.73 -2.87
N GLY A 12 3.42 10.87 -2.28
CA GLY A 12 3.17 12.18 -2.91
C GLY A 12 3.99 12.43 -4.18
N THR A 13 5.13 11.76 -4.35
CA THR A 13 6.06 11.93 -5.48
C THR A 13 6.04 10.75 -6.44
N LYS A 14 5.97 9.53 -5.91
CA LYS A 14 6.03 8.28 -6.69
C LYS A 14 4.99 7.29 -6.21
N ILE A 15 4.53 6.46 -7.11
CA ILE A 15 3.76 5.25 -6.88
C ILE A 15 4.69 4.07 -7.13
N ALA A 16 4.87 3.19 -6.14
CA ALA A 16 5.62 1.95 -6.32
C ALA A 16 4.66 0.76 -6.23
N THR A 17 4.66 -0.08 -7.25
CA THR A 17 3.81 -1.28 -7.32
C THR A 17 4.69 -2.51 -7.44
N CYS A 18 4.45 -3.52 -6.64
CA CYS A 18 5.17 -4.78 -6.71
C CYS A 18 4.22 -5.97 -6.76
N LEU A 19 4.71 -7.05 -7.33
CA LEU A 19 4.10 -8.36 -7.30
C LEU A 19 4.94 -9.26 -6.40
N MET A 20 4.32 -9.92 -5.44
CA MET A 20 4.99 -10.69 -4.41
C MET A 20 4.34 -12.06 -4.27
N ASP A 21 5.15 -13.07 -3.99
CA ASP A 21 4.68 -14.42 -3.68
C ASP A 21 4.38 -14.60 -2.18
N LYS A 22 3.89 -15.78 -1.82
CA LYS A 22 3.56 -16.15 -0.44
C LYS A 22 4.76 -16.19 0.52
N SER A 23 5.98 -16.25 0.00
CA SER A 23 7.20 -16.23 0.82
C SER A 23 7.65 -14.81 1.18
N GLY A 24 7.03 -13.79 0.56
CA GLY A 24 7.44 -12.39 0.67
C GLY A 24 8.47 -11.96 -0.37
N SER A 25 8.80 -12.85 -1.32
CA SER A 25 9.74 -12.53 -2.40
C SER A 25 9.08 -11.66 -3.45
N ILE A 26 9.72 -10.53 -3.77
CA ILE A 26 9.26 -9.61 -4.83
C ILE A 26 9.67 -10.20 -6.18
N ILE A 27 8.66 -10.55 -7.00
CA ILE A 27 8.83 -11.10 -8.35
C ILE A 27 9.11 -9.97 -9.34
N LYS A 28 8.36 -8.87 -9.23
CA LYS A 28 8.49 -7.71 -10.11
C LYS A 28 8.10 -6.44 -9.37
N LYS A 29 8.73 -5.32 -9.76
CA LYS A 29 8.43 -4.00 -9.21
C LYS A 29 8.44 -2.97 -10.35
N VAL A 30 7.47 -2.06 -10.31
CA VAL A 30 7.32 -0.90 -11.19
C VAL A 30 7.23 0.35 -10.33
N THR A 31 7.78 1.45 -10.80
CA THR A 31 7.69 2.74 -10.13
C THR A 31 7.37 3.82 -11.16
N VAL A 32 6.32 4.59 -10.88
CA VAL A 32 5.87 5.69 -11.75
C VAL A 32 5.73 6.98 -10.94
N PRO A 33 5.85 8.17 -11.55
CA PRO A 33 5.62 9.44 -10.86
C PRO A 33 4.15 9.55 -10.44
N THR A 34 3.88 10.06 -9.24
CA THR A 34 2.50 10.29 -8.76
C THR A 34 1.83 11.40 -9.55
N LEU A 35 2.54 12.50 -9.81
CA LEU A 35 2.00 13.74 -10.38
C LEU A 35 0.76 14.21 -9.59
N ALA A 36 0.91 14.31 -8.28
CA ALA A 36 -0.19 14.50 -7.32
C ALA A 36 -1.07 15.74 -7.60
N LYS A 37 -0.50 16.78 -8.25
CA LYS A 37 -1.23 18.01 -8.63
C LYS A 37 -2.32 17.78 -9.69
N GLU A 38 -2.30 16.66 -10.40
CA GLU A 38 -3.33 16.33 -11.40
C GLU A 38 -4.63 15.78 -10.77
N GLY A 39 -4.65 15.66 -9.46
CA GLY A 39 -5.83 15.26 -8.69
C GLY A 39 -6.04 13.74 -8.58
N PRO A 40 -7.02 13.33 -7.76
CA PRO A 40 -7.18 11.92 -7.37
C PRO A 40 -7.49 10.99 -8.52
N ASP A 41 -8.34 11.36 -9.47
CA ASP A 41 -8.74 10.46 -10.55
C ASP A 41 -7.57 10.15 -11.51
N ALA A 42 -6.72 11.14 -11.83
CA ALA A 42 -5.52 10.94 -12.63
C ALA A 42 -4.50 10.06 -11.91
N VAL A 43 -4.30 10.27 -10.60
CA VAL A 43 -3.41 9.45 -9.78
C VAL A 43 -3.92 8.01 -9.69
N ILE A 44 -5.22 7.80 -9.45
CA ILE A 44 -5.83 6.47 -9.39
C ILE A 44 -5.72 5.75 -10.74
N SER A 45 -5.86 6.45 -11.84
CA SER A 45 -5.62 5.89 -13.18
C SER A 45 -4.18 5.38 -13.32
N ARG A 46 -3.17 6.13 -12.84
CA ARG A 46 -1.77 5.69 -12.83
C ARG A 46 -1.54 4.49 -11.91
N MET A 47 -2.20 4.46 -10.74
CA MET A 47 -2.15 3.28 -9.87
C MET A 47 -2.65 2.04 -10.61
N LYS A 48 -3.81 2.12 -11.28
CA LYS A 48 -4.36 1.03 -12.09
C LYS A 48 -3.38 0.60 -13.19
N SER A 49 -2.84 1.55 -13.94
CA SER A 49 -1.87 1.28 -15.00
C SER A 49 -0.61 0.58 -14.47
N SER A 50 -0.08 1.01 -13.31
CA SER A 50 1.10 0.38 -12.70
C SER A 50 0.84 -1.06 -12.22
N VAL A 51 -0.39 -1.38 -11.82
CA VAL A 51 -0.80 -2.76 -11.51
C VAL A 51 -0.84 -3.61 -12.77
N TYR A 52 -1.43 -3.13 -13.86
CA TYR A 52 -1.41 -3.85 -15.14
C TYR A 52 0.01 -4.03 -15.66
N GLU A 53 0.85 -3.02 -15.52
CA GLU A 53 2.25 -3.06 -15.96
C GLU A 53 3.04 -4.14 -15.20
N VAL A 54 2.93 -4.21 -13.87
CA VAL A 54 3.66 -5.21 -13.08
C VAL A 54 3.18 -6.63 -13.40
N ILE A 55 1.89 -6.83 -13.66
CA ILE A 55 1.29 -8.11 -14.08
C ILE A 55 1.87 -8.52 -15.45
N THR A 56 1.86 -7.61 -16.41
CA THR A 56 2.38 -7.86 -17.78
C THR A 56 3.88 -8.18 -17.75
N GLN A 57 4.68 -7.37 -17.04
CA GLN A 57 6.12 -7.57 -16.94
C GLN A 57 6.52 -8.85 -16.19
N ALA A 58 5.64 -9.38 -15.35
CA ALA A 58 5.84 -10.65 -14.66
C ALA A 58 5.35 -11.86 -15.47
N ASN A 59 4.76 -11.66 -16.67
CA ASN A 59 4.14 -12.71 -17.49
C ASN A 59 3.10 -13.55 -16.73
N VAL A 60 2.29 -12.88 -15.87
CA VAL A 60 1.18 -13.50 -15.15
C VAL A 60 -0.15 -12.87 -15.55
N THR A 61 -1.24 -13.42 -15.05
CA THR A 61 -2.59 -12.93 -15.32
C THR A 61 -3.27 -12.40 -14.04
N LYS A 62 -4.34 -11.62 -14.18
CA LYS A 62 -5.17 -11.19 -13.06
C LYS A 62 -5.66 -12.38 -12.19
N LYS A 63 -5.88 -13.56 -12.78
CA LYS A 63 -6.33 -14.76 -12.06
C LYS A 63 -5.30 -15.33 -11.10
N ASP A 64 -4.04 -14.99 -11.27
CA ASP A 64 -2.94 -15.40 -10.37
C ASP A 64 -2.86 -14.52 -9.13
N ILE A 65 -3.53 -13.34 -9.14
CA ILE A 65 -3.54 -12.38 -8.04
C ILE A 65 -4.71 -12.70 -7.10
N VAL A 66 -4.42 -12.83 -5.83
CA VAL A 66 -5.43 -13.19 -4.82
C VAL A 66 -5.85 -12.05 -3.91
N ALA A 67 -5.04 -10.99 -3.80
CA ALA A 67 -5.33 -9.80 -2.99
C ALA A 67 -4.41 -8.63 -3.37
N MET A 68 -4.78 -7.44 -2.92
CA MET A 68 -3.98 -6.22 -3.04
C MET A 68 -3.85 -5.53 -1.69
N GLY A 69 -2.63 -5.17 -1.32
CA GLY A 69 -2.31 -4.31 -0.17
C GLY A 69 -1.86 -2.94 -0.65
N ILE A 70 -2.42 -1.88 -0.07
CA ILE A 70 -2.08 -0.51 -0.42
C ILE A 70 -1.59 0.21 0.83
N CYS A 71 -0.46 0.88 0.77
CA CYS A 71 -0.06 1.86 1.76
C CYS A 71 -0.16 3.28 1.18
N SER A 72 -0.50 4.22 2.06
CA SER A 72 -0.76 5.61 1.70
C SER A 72 -0.42 6.51 2.87
N PRO A 73 0.02 7.76 2.63
CA PRO A 73 0.13 8.74 3.69
C PRO A 73 -1.24 9.01 4.32
N GLY A 74 -1.23 9.31 5.62
CA GLY A 74 -2.43 9.71 6.35
C GLY A 74 -2.74 11.20 6.22
N PRO A 75 -3.91 11.61 6.70
CA PRO A 75 -4.93 10.82 7.40
C PRO A 75 -5.77 9.93 6.46
N LEU A 76 -6.15 8.75 6.96
CA LEU A 76 -7.00 7.80 6.23
C LEU A 76 -7.89 6.99 7.19
N ASP A 77 -8.97 6.43 6.65
CA ASP A 77 -9.82 5.47 7.35
C ASP A 77 -9.59 4.08 6.78
N THR A 78 -8.79 3.28 7.48
CA THR A 78 -8.40 1.93 7.02
C THR A 78 -9.59 0.97 6.95
N LYS A 79 -10.61 1.16 7.80
CA LYS A 79 -11.81 0.32 7.82
C LYS A 79 -12.70 0.58 6.61
N LYS A 80 -12.91 1.87 6.27
CA LYS A 80 -13.71 2.28 5.11
C LYS A 80 -12.89 2.26 3.81
N GLY A 81 -11.56 2.28 3.88
CA GLY A 81 -10.69 2.38 2.70
C GLY A 81 -10.71 3.75 2.05
N VAL A 82 -10.85 4.80 2.88
CA VAL A 82 -11.00 6.19 2.45
C VAL A 82 -9.76 7.00 2.82
N ILE A 83 -9.23 7.76 1.88
CA ILE A 83 -8.14 8.70 2.09
C ILE A 83 -8.72 10.07 2.43
N LYS A 84 -8.26 10.66 3.55
CA LYS A 84 -8.82 11.90 4.14
C LYS A 84 -7.85 13.06 4.05
N ASN A 85 -7.73 13.69 2.89
CA ASN A 85 -6.98 14.92 2.69
C ASN A 85 -5.52 14.91 3.21
N PRO A 86 -4.67 13.95 2.79
CA PRO A 86 -3.27 13.95 3.18
C PRO A 86 -2.53 15.15 2.57
N PRO A 87 -1.59 15.79 3.29
CA PRO A 87 -0.91 17.00 2.84
C PRO A 87 -0.12 16.82 1.53
N ASN A 88 0.34 15.61 1.26
CA ASN A 88 1.15 15.28 0.09
C ASN A 88 0.33 14.90 -1.15
N LEU A 89 -1.01 14.87 -1.04
CA LEU A 89 -1.92 14.50 -2.11
C LEU A 89 -3.04 15.55 -2.20
N PRO A 90 -2.82 16.68 -2.88
CA PRO A 90 -3.81 17.74 -2.97
C PRO A 90 -5.09 17.27 -3.67
N GLY A 91 -6.24 17.73 -3.16
CA GLY A 91 -7.56 17.36 -3.69
C GLY A 91 -8.10 16.01 -3.23
N TRP A 92 -7.38 15.27 -2.40
CA TRP A 92 -7.81 13.96 -1.87
C TRP A 92 -8.73 14.10 -0.65
N VAL A 93 -9.91 14.68 -0.85
CA VAL A 93 -10.89 14.88 0.23
C VAL A 93 -11.88 13.72 0.21
N GLU A 94 -11.86 12.88 1.26
CA GLU A 94 -12.77 11.72 1.43
C GLU A 94 -12.82 10.79 0.19
N VAL A 95 -11.65 10.47 -0.40
CA VAL A 95 -11.57 9.63 -1.60
C VAL A 95 -11.72 8.16 -1.24
N PRO A 96 -12.75 7.43 -1.72
CA PRO A 96 -12.98 6.01 -1.45
C PRO A 96 -12.06 5.14 -2.31
N LEU A 97 -10.77 5.17 -2.00
CA LEU A 97 -9.73 4.54 -2.83
C LEU A 97 -9.94 3.03 -2.97
N ARG A 98 -10.29 2.33 -1.87
CA ARG A 98 -10.54 0.89 -1.92
C ARG A 98 -11.62 0.54 -2.93
N ASP A 99 -12.76 1.25 -2.89
CA ASP A 99 -13.90 0.93 -3.74
C ASP A 99 -13.60 1.25 -5.22
N LYS A 100 -12.88 2.36 -5.48
CA LYS A 100 -12.44 2.73 -6.85
C LYS A 100 -11.49 1.68 -7.46
N LEU A 101 -10.65 1.03 -6.66
CA LEU A 101 -9.76 -0.03 -7.12
C LEU A 101 -10.47 -1.41 -7.11
N TYR A 102 -11.35 -1.66 -6.16
CA TYR A 102 -12.17 -2.87 -6.15
C TYR A 102 -13.04 -2.98 -7.41
N ASN A 103 -13.67 -1.89 -7.82
CA ASN A 103 -14.47 -1.85 -9.05
C ASN A 103 -13.68 -2.20 -10.32
N GLU A 104 -12.36 -2.00 -10.31
CA GLU A 104 -11.49 -2.36 -11.44
C GLU A 104 -10.99 -3.81 -11.37
N PHE A 105 -10.51 -4.19 -10.17
CA PHE A 105 -9.77 -5.44 -10.05
C PHE A 105 -10.60 -6.59 -9.49
N GLU A 106 -11.70 -6.31 -8.79
CA GLU A 106 -12.58 -7.30 -8.13
C GLU A 106 -11.80 -8.25 -7.18
N LEU A 107 -10.75 -7.72 -6.54
CA LEU A 107 -9.89 -8.43 -5.60
C LEU A 107 -10.12 -7.92 -4.17
N PRO A 108 -9.92 -8.75 -3.14
CA PRO A 108 -9.80 -8.26 -1.77
C PRO A 108 -8.71 -7.20 -1.65
N ILE A 109 -9.06 -6.00 -1.16
CA ILE A 109 -8.13 -4.86 -1.02
C ILE A 109 -8.09 -4.39 0.43
N THR A 110 -6.87 -4.25 0.96
CA THR A 110 -6.61 -3.61 2.25
C THR A 110 -5.85 -2.32 2.04
N ILE A 111 -6.15 -1.30 2.84
CA ILE A 111 -5.40 -0.04 2.87
C ILE A 111 -4.86 0.17 4.28
N GLU A 112 -3.61 0.60 4.38
CA GLU A 112 -2.95 0.90 5.63
C GLU A 112 -2.11 2.18 5.51
N ASN A 113 -1.81 2.80 6.65
CA ASN A 113 -0.84 3.89 6.69
C ASN A 113 0.56 3.39 6.30
N ASP A 114 1.34 4.21 5.62
CA ASP A 114 2.68 3.89 5.11
C ASP A 114 3.66 3.45 6.20
N ALA A 115 3.73 4.16 7.33
CA ALA A 115 4.59 3.80 8.44
C ALA A 115 4.13 2.51 9.16
N ASN A 116 2.82 2.30 9.28
CA ASN A 116 2.25 1.08 9.80
C ASN A 116 2.54 -0.12 8.89
N ALA A 117 2.40 0.05 7.58
CA ALA A 117 2.71 -0.99 6.59
C ALA A 117 4.22 -1.32 6.61
N ALA A 118 5.09 -0.32 6.72
CA ALA A 118 6.52 -0.52 6.86
C ALA A 118 6.87 -1.29 8.16
N ALA A 119 6.23 -0.94 9.29
CA ALA A 119 6.41 -1.67 10.54
C ALA A 119 6.04 -3.15 10.42
N LEU A 120 4.94 -3.46 9.72
CA LEU A 120 4.55 -4.84 9.45
C LEU A 120 5.55 -5.54 8.52
N GLY A 121 6.01 -4.88 7.47
CA GLY A 121 6.99 -5.42 6.54
C GLY A 121 8.30 -5.77 7.25
N GLU A 122 8.83 -4.87 8.06
CA GLU A 122 10.03 -5.09 8.86
C GLU A 122 9.86 -6.19 9.93
N ASN A 123 8.67 -6.27 10.53
CA ASN A 123 8.39 -7.32 11.52
C ASN A 123 8.24 -8.71 10.90
N LEU A 124 7.73 -8.80 9.67
CA LEU A 124 7.53 -10.10 8.99
C LEU A 124 8.77 -10.56 8.22
N TYR A 125 9.47 -9.66 7.56
CA TYR A 125 10.52 -9.99 6.58
C TYR A 125 11.86 -9.31 6.84
N GLY A 126 11.90 -8.24 7.65
CA GLY A 126 13.07 -7.41 7.88
C GLY A 126 13.68 -7.59 9.28
N SER A 127 14.19 -6.48 9.81
CA SER A 127 14.95 -6.42 11.07
C SER A 127 14.14 -6.76 12.32
N GLY A 128 12.81 -6.66 12.25
CA GLY A 128 11.88 -7.05 13.32
C GLY A 128 11.43 -8.51 13.29
N LYS A 129 11.96 -9.34 12.38
CA LYS A 129 11.53 -10.72 12.20
C LYS A 129 11.66 -11.55 13.49
N GLY A 130 10.54 -12.17 13.88
CA GLY A 130 10.46 -12.97 15.12
C GLY A 130 10.21 -12.18 16.41
N MET A 131 10.22 -10.86 16.35
CA MET A 131 9.94 -10.00 17.51
C MET A 131 8.43 -9.89 17.72
N LYS A 132 7.96 -10.18 18.93
CA LYS A 132 6.55 -10.01 19.32
C LYS A 132 6.19 -8.54 19.57
N ASN A 133 7.18 -7.74 20.02
CA ASN A 133 7.03 -6.31 20.27
C ASN A 133 8.12 -5.60 19.47
N PHE A 134 7.72 -4.71 18.58
CA PHE A 134 8.59 -4.05 17.63
C PHE A 134 8.06 -2.65 17.32
N MET A 135 8.95 -1.67 17.30
CA MET A 135 8.64 -0.30 16.89
C MET A 135 9.48 0.04 15.65
N TYR A 136 8.80 0.52 14.63
CA TYR A 136 9.42 1.10 13.45
C TYR A 136 9.29 2.62 13.52
N ILE A 137 10.37 3.33 13.25
CA ILE A 137 10.39 4.80 13.17
C ILE A 137 11.02 5.18 11.84
N THR A 138 10.34 6.01 11.08
CA THR A 138 10.88 6.63 9.87
C THR A 138 11.10 8.12 10.10
N VAL A 139 12.27 8.62 9.66
CA VAL A 139 12.64 10.03 9.69
C VAL A 139 12.99 10.43 8.26
N SER A 140 12.18 11.31 7.68
CA SER A 140 12.36 11.82 6.31
C SER A 140 11.86 13.26 6.24
N THR A 141 10.98 13.62 5.30
CA THR A 141 10.29 14.91 5.28
C THR A 141 9.49 15.17 6.58
N GLY A 142 9.00 14.09 7.20
CA GLY A 142 8.34 14.06 8.48
C GLY A 142 8.86 12.90 9.33
N ILE A 143 8.27 12.73 10.51
CA ILE A 143 8.50 11.58 11.38
C ILE A 143 7.24 10.75 11.39
N GLY A 144 7.38 9.46 11.12
CA GLY A 144 6.30 8.47 11.18
C GLY A 144 6.73 7.26 11.99
N GLY A 145 5.76 6.44 12.40
CA GLY A 145 6.07 5.22 13.11
C GLY A 145 4.91 4.23 13.10
N GLY A 146 5.25 2.96 13.31
CA GLY A 146 4.30 1.87 13.51
C GLY A 146 4.73 0.98 14.66
N LEU A 147 3.76 0.53 15.45
CA LEU A 147 3.99 -0.29 16.62
C LEU A 147 3.38 -1.68 16.41
N VAL A 148 4.19 -2.71 16.60
CA VAL A 148 3.72 -4.11 16.63
C VAL A 148 3.79 -4.58 18.08
N THR A 149 2.69 -5.11 18.61
CA THR A 149 2.61 -5.70 19.95
C THR A 149 1.98 -7.07 19.88
N LYS A 150 2.54 -8.03 20.60
CA LYS A 150 2.10 -9.44 20.57
C LYS A 150 1.99 -9.99 19.14
N GLY A 151 2.90 -9.56 18.25
CA GLY A 151 2.92 -9.95 16.83
C GLY A 151 1.83 -9.34 15.94
N LYS A 152 1.13 -8.30 16.42
CA LYS A 152 0.07 -7.61 15.66
C LYS A 152 0.30 -6.11 15.64
N LEU A 153 -0.05 -5.47 14.54
CA LEU A 153 -0.03 -4.01 14.44
C LEU A 153 -0.97 -3.40 15.49
N PHE A 154 -0.43 -2.48 16.28
CA PHE A 154 -1.18 -1.72 17.25
C PHE A 154 -1.68 -0.42 16.62
N LYS A 155 -2.98 -0.34 16.38
CA LYS A 155 -3.60 0.79 15.65
C LYS A 155 -4.06 1.95 16.54
N GLY A 156 -3.99 1.80 17.87
CA GLY A 156 -4.55 2.79 18.79
C GLY A 156 -6.08 2.92 18.66
N ALA A 157 -6.60 4.08 19.09
CA ALA A 157 -8.03 4.33 19.08
C ALA A 157 -8.58 4.71 17.69
N ASN A 158 -7.79 5.35 16.87
CA ASN A 158 -8.22 5.96 15.61
C ASN A 158 -7.67 5.27 14.34
N GLY A 159 -6.87 4.25 14.44
CA GLY A 159 -6.31 3.48 13.31
C GLY A 159 -4.85 3.66 13.07
#